data_eff71f33a87e3e8f352a1584ee899b0c
#
_entry.id   eff71f33a87e3e8f352a1584ee899b0c
#
_cell.length_a   1.000
_cell.length_b   1.000
_cell.length_c   1.000
_cell.angle_alpha   90.00
_cell.angle_beta   90.00
_cell.angle_gamma   90.00
#
_symmetry.space_group_name_H-M   'P 1'
#
loop_
_entity.id
_entity.type
_entity.pdbx_description
1 polymer ?
#
loop_
_entity_poly.entity_id
_entity_poly.type
_entity_poly.pdbx_seq_one_letter_code
_entity_poly.pdbx_strand_id
1 'polypeptide(L)'
;AVDEDGTKYIADTILGTVVVLDENNRFVKALGSKETMKPTDVKLFKDKVFVVDVNNDQVAVFDKGSGELLYRIGETGSEPGQFATPTNIAIDDQGNLYVSETGGFRVQKLTQKGEPLKIFGRGLGDGFAQFARPRGVAVDREGRVYSVDGWHSVVQIFDAEGRFLVFFGEMGNQPGNLILPAQIVIDYDNVQLFSKYASPDFEIEHLIIVTSQYGQRKINVFGYGHKREGVPPENAGLE
;
A
#
# COMPACT_ATOMS: atom_id res chain seq x y z
N ALA A 1 -11.22 -0.49 1.18
CA ALA A 1 -11.16 -1.94 1.00
C ALA A 1 -12.50 -2.47 0.51
N VAL A 2 -12.47 -3.62 -0.16
CA VAL A 2 -13.67 -4.35 -0.58
C VAL A 2 -13.53 -5.77 -0.07
N ASP A 3 -14.58 -6.30 0.56
CA ASP A 3 -14.64 -7.68 1.05
C ASP A 3 -15.05 -8.64 -0.07
N GLU A 4 -14.90 -9.94 0.15
CA GLU A 4 -15.25 -10.99 -0.83
C GLU A 4 -16.73 -10.98 -1.22
N ASP A 5 -17.62 -10.57 -0.31
CA ASP A 5 -19.06 -10.42 -0.55
C ASP A 5 -19.45 -9.11 -1.24
N GLY A 6 -18.48 -8.28 -1.62
CA GLY A 6 -18.68 -6.97 -2.24
C GLY A 6 -18.96 -5.83 -1.26
N THR A 7 -18.94 -6.07 0.05
CA THR A 7 -19.04 -5.02 1.08
C THR A 7 -17.84 -4.08 1.01
N LYS A 8 -18.10 -2.78 1.02
CA LYS A 8 -17.10 -1.73 0.84
C LYS A 8 -16.85 -0.98 2.14
N TYR A 9 -15.58 -0.81 2.47
CA TYR A 9 -15.09 -0.05 3.63
C TYR A 9 -14.34 1.18 3.14
N ILE A 10 -14.83 2.36 3.44
CA ILE A 10 -14.35 3.64 2.92
C ILE A 10 -13.87 4.50 4.08
N ALA A 11 -12.55 4.74 4.16
CA ALA A 11 -12.00 5.67 5.13
C ALA A 11 -12.36 7.11 4.72
N ASP A 12 -13.17 7.78 5.52
CA ASP A 12 -13.52 9.19 5.32
C ASP A 12 -12.85 10.05 6.37
N THR A 13 -11.79 10.72 5.99
CA THR A 13 -10.96 11.57 6.83
C THR A 13 -11.73 12.81 7.35
N ILE A 14 -12.73 13.29 6.59
CA ILE A 14 -13.52 14.49 6.97
C ILE A 14 -14.60 14.12 7.96
N LEU A 15 -15.30 13.02 7.73
CA LEU A 15 -16.31 12.50 8.66
C LEU A 15 -15.67 11.84 9.90
N GLY A 16 -14.37 11.51 9.86
CA GLY A 16 -13.67 10.82 10.94
C GLY A 16 -14.17 9.40 11.19
N THR A 17 -14.61 8.72 10.15
CA THR A 17 -15.22 7.38 10.25
C THR A 17 -14.88 6.52 9.05
N VAL A 18 -14.96 5.21 9.20
CA VAL A 18 -15.02 4.28 8.07
C VAL A 18 -16.48 4.01 7.74
N VAL A 19 -16.92 4.45 6.58
CA VAL A 19 -18.27 4.19 6.06
C VAL A 19 -18.29 2.79 5.46
N VAL A 20 -19.25 1.96 5.90
CA VAL A 20 -19.44 0.61 5.38
C VAL A 20 -20.70 0.59 4.50
N LEU A 21 -20.53 0.16 3.25
CA LEU A 21 -21.61 0.01 2.27
C LEU A 21 -21.73 -1.46 1.85
N ASP A 22 -22.95 -1.92 1.57
CA ASP A 22 -23.17 -3.24 0.98
C ASP A 22 -22.71 -3.31 -0.50
N GLU A 23 -22.87 -4.46 -1.12
CA GLU A 23 -22.58 -4.70 -2.55
C GLU A 23 -23.32 -3.74 -3.48
N ASN A 24 -24.51 -3.28 -3.09
CA ASN A 24 -25.39 -2.38 -3.84
C ASN A 24 -25.16 -0.89 -3.49
N ASN A 25 -24.07 -0.57 -2.75
CA ASN A 25 -23.73 0.77 -2.27
C ASN A 25 -24.73 1.38 -1.28
N ARG A 26 -25.49 0.57 -0.54
CA ARG A 26 -26.35 1.06 0.52
C ARG A 26 -25.57 1.11 1.84
N PHE A 27 -25.83 2.15 2.63
CA PHE A 27 -25.21 2.31 3.93
C PHE A 27 -25.59 1.16 4.88
N VAL A 28 -24.59 0.55 5.51
CA VAL A 28 -24.73 -0.52 6.49
C VAL A 28 -24.45 0.02 7.89
N LYS A 29 -23.25 0.59 8.10
CA LYS A 29 -22.79 1.11 9.39
C LYS A 29 -21.59 2.04 9.20
N ALA A 30 -21.19 2.70 10.29
CA ALA A 30 -19.96 3.47 10.38
C ALA A 30 -19.10 2.94 11.53
N LEU A 31 -17.76 2.94 11.36
CA LEU A 31 -16.79 2.57 12.38
C LEU A 31 -16.07 3.82 12.86
N GLY A 32 -16.03 4.05 14.17
CA GLY A 32 -15.44 5.24 14.76
C GLY A 32 -16.30 6.50 14.57
N SER A 33 -15.76 7.65 14.99
CA SER A 33 -16.40 8.95 14.86
C SER A 33 -15.37 10.07 14.75
N LYS A 34 -15.80 11.26 14.34
CA LYS A 34 -14.96 12.45 14.19
C LYS A 34 -14.22 12.85 15.46
N GLU A 35 -14.81 12.56 16.61
CA GLU A 35 -14.22 12.83 17.92
C GLU A 35 -13.15 11.82 18.31
N THR A 36 -13.16 10.64 17.71
CA THR A 36 -12.33 9.52 18.14
C THR A 36 -11.21 9.15 17.20
N MET A 37 -11.31 9.50 15.90
CA MET A 37 -10.27 9.17 14.92
C MET A 37 -10.31 10.02 13.65
N LYS A 38 -9.21 9.92 12.87
CA LYS A 38 -9.07 10.50 11.53
C LYS A 38 -8.51 9.44 10.58
N PRO A 39 -9.39 8.61 9.99
CA PRO A 39 -8.97 7.46 9.18
C PRO A 39 -8.37 7.91 7.84
N THR A 40 -7.28 7.28 7.42
CA THR A 40 -6.60 7.54 6.14
C THR A 40 -6.56 6.32 5.24
N ASP A 41 -6.50 5.12 5.80
CA ASP A 41 -6.55 3.86 5.05
C ASP A 41 -7.26 2.77 5.86
N VAL A 42 -7.80 1.77 5.17
CA VAL A 42 -8.50 0.63 5.78
C VAL A 42 -8.16 -0.66 5.04
N LYS A 43 -7.89 -1.73 5.81
CA LYS A 43 -7.68 -3.09 5.30
C LYS A 43 -8.50 -4.09 6.12
N LEU A 44 -8.83 -5.19 5.46
CA LEU A 44 -9.56 -6.31 6.05
C LEU A 44 -8.61 -7.49 6.20
N PHE A 45 -8.72 -8.19 7.31
CA PHE A 45 -8.08 -9.49 7.50
C PHE A 45 -8.94 -10.38 8.40
N LYS A 46 -9.46 -11.47 7.86
CA LYS A 46 -10.41 -12.37 8.53
C LYS A 46 -11.61 -11.60 9.06
N ASP A 47 -11.84 -11.67 10.37
CA ASP A 47 -12.94 -11.04 11.11
C ASP A 47 -12.66 -9.62 11.60
N LYS A 48 -11.57 -8.98 11.11
CA LYS A 48 -11.12 -7.68 11.60
C LYS A 48 -11.01 -6.63 10.50
N VAL A 49 -11.26 -5.39 10.91
CA VAL A 49 -11.05 -4.18 10.11
C VAL A 49 -9.94 -3.36 10.75
N PHE A 50 -8.83 -3.18 10.03
CA PHE A 50 -7.68 -2.39 10.46
C PHE A 50 -7.74 -1.01 9.82
N VAL A 51 -7.74 0.03 10.63
CA VAL A 51 -7.92 1.42 10.21
C VAL A 51 -6.74 2.25 10.67
N VAL A 52 -6.03 2.88 9.75
CA VAL A 52 -4.97 3.83 10.08
C VAL A 52 -5.60 5.12 10.56
N ASP A 53 -5.30 5.50 11.79
CA ASP A 53 -5.76 6.72 12.46
C ASP A 53 -4.60 7.72 12.58
N VAL A 54 -4.52 8.63 11.62
CA VAL A 54 -3.42 9.61 11.56
C VAL A 54 -3.48 10.66 12.67
N ASN A 55 -4.64 10.86 13.29
CA ASN A 55 -4.77 11.85 14.35
C ASN A 55 -4.20 11.37 15.69
N ASN A 56 -4.27 10.08 15.93
CA ASN A 56 -3.81 9.48 17.19
C ASN A 56 -2.51 8.69 17.02
N ASP A 57 -1.91 8.70 15.82
CA ASP A 57 -0.73 7.89 15.47
C ASP A 57 -0.90 6.41 15.83
N GLN A 58 -2.03 5.82 15.40
CA GLN A 58 -2.42 4.45 15.73
C GLN A 58 -3.03 3.70 14.56
N VAL A 59 -3.13 2.40 14.70
CA VAL A 59 -4.03 1.55 13.91
C VAL A 59 -5.16 1.08 14.83
N ALA A 60 -6.38 1.52 14.56
CA ALA A 60 -7.58 1.06 15.26
C ALA A 60 -8.08 -0.24 14.64
N VAL A 61 -8.39 -1.23 15.46
CA VAL A 61 -8.85 -2.55 15.03
C VAL A 61 -10.28 -2.77 15.49
N PHE A 62 -11.18 -3.00 14.54
CA PHE A 62 -12.59 -3.24 14.78
C PHE A 62 -12.97 -4.67 14.44
N ASP A 63 -13.96 -5.20 15.13
CA ASP A 63 -14.66 -6.42 14.71
C ASP A 63 -15.47 -6.16 13.43
N LYS A 64 -15.27 -7.01 12.42
CA LYS A 64 -15.91 -6.84 11.11
C LYS A 64 -17.44 -7.01 11.19
N GLY A 65 -17.91 -7.94 12.02
CA GLY A 65 -19.34 -8.26 12.18
C GLY A 65 -20.07 -7.19 12.98
N SER A 66 -19.67 -6.95 14.22
CA SER A 66 -20.34 -5.99 15.13
C SER A 66 -20.01 -4.53 14.82
N GLY A 67 -18.80 -4.26 14.34
CA GLY A 67 -18.27 -2.89 14.17
C GLY A 67 -17.72 -2.30 15.47
N GLU A 68 -17.60 -3.08 16.54
CA GLU A 68 -17.04 -2.63 17.81
C GLU A 68 -15.52 -2.48 17.73
N LEU A 69 -14.97 -1.45 18.39
CA LEU A 69 -13.54 -1.27 18.56
C LEU A 69 -13.00 -2.36 19.50
N LEU A 70 -12.09 -3.20 18.99
CA LEU A 70 -11.46 -4.26 19.77
C LEU A 70 -10.24 -3.76 20.55
N TYR A 71 -9.32 -3.10 19.85
CA TYR A 71 -8.08 -2.57 20.42
C TYR A 71 -7.43 -1.56 19.47
N ARG A 72 -6.35 -0.92 19.94
CA ARG A 72 -5.51 -0.02 19.16
C ARG A 72 -4.07 -0.50 19.20
N ILE A 73 -3.32 -0.22 18.13
CA ILE A 73 -1.92 -0.58 17.95
C ILE A 73 -1.12 0.71 17.78
N GLY A 74 0.00 0.83 18.50
CA GLY A 74 0.90 1.96 18.42
C GLY A 74 0.48 3.16 19.27
N GLU A 75 1.37 4.10 19.33
CA GLU A 75 1.26 5.41 19.98
C GLU A 75 2.19 6.39 19.28
N THR A 76 2.06 7.68 19.54
CA THR A 76 2.94 8.71 18.96
C THR A 76 4.39 8.51 19.39
N GLY A 77 5.31 8.45 18.44
CA GLY A 77 6.74 8.36 18.70
C GLY A 77 7.58 7.88 17.53
N SER A 78 8.88 7.68 17.78
CA SER A 78 9.87 7.28 16.78
C SER A 78 10.44 5.89 16.99
N GLU A 79 10.21 5.28 18.17
CA GLU A 79 10.71 3.94 18.46
C GLU A 79 9.98 2.85 17.65
N PRO A 80 10.55 1.65 17.52
CA PRO A 80 9.85 0.52 16.91
C PRO A 80 8.53 0.23 17.63
N GLY A 81 7.42 0.15 16.86
CA GLY A 81 6.07 -0.03 17.41
C GLY A 81 5.32 1.28 17.71
N GLN A 82 6.02 2.42 17.76
CA GLN A 82 5.44 3.75 17.82
C GLN A 82 5.30 4.31 16.39
N PHE A 83 4.39 5.25 16.18
CA PHE A 83 4.15 5.86 14.86
C PHE A 83 4.31 7.38 14.87
N ALA A 84 4.78 7.90 13.74
CA ALA A 84 4.81 9.32 13.43
C ALA A 84 4.09 9.55 12.09
N THR A 85 2.87 10.04 12.16
CA THR A 85 1.99 10.31 11.01
C THR A 85 1.81 9.07 10.10
N PRO A 86 1.25 7.97 10.61
CA PRO A 86 0.96 6.80 9.80
C PRO A 86 -0.11 7.16 8.75
N THR A 87 0.02 6.66 7.52
CA THR A 87 -0.88 7.04 6.42
C THR A 87 -1.54 5.87 5.73
N ASN A 88 -0.82 4.79 5.50
CA ASN A 88 -1.34 3.64 4.77
C ASN A 88 -0.92 2.32 5.43
N ILE A 89 -1.67 1.27 5.13
CA ILE A 89 -1.44 -0.06 5.69
C ILE A 89 -1.59 -1.14 4.61
N ALA A 90 -0.72 -2.15 4.66
CA ALA A 90 -0.91 -3.43 3.99
C ALA A 90 -0.89 -4.56 5.01
N ILE A 91 -1.41 -5.72 4.64
CA ILE A 91 -1.44 -6.92 5.49
C ILE A 91 -1.01 -8.10 4.63
N ASP A 92 -0.05 -8.91 5.11
CA ASP A 92 0.37 -10.13 4.45
C ASP A 92 -0.55 -11.32 4.77
N ASP A 93 -0.35 -12.46 4.09
CA ASP A 93 -1.15 -13.67 4.26
C ASP A 93 -1.02 -14.29 5.67
N GLN A 94 0.03 -13.95 6.41
CA GLN A 94 0.21 -14.35 7.81
C GLN A 94 -0.50 -13.39 8.78
N GLY A 95 -1.01 -12.27 8.28
CA GLY A 95 -1.69 -11.23 9.07
C GLY A 95 -0.73 -10.21 9.69
N ASN A 96 0.54 -10.14 9.25
CA ASN A 96 1.41 -9.06 9.68
C ASN A 96 1.03 -7.75 9.00
N LEU A 97 1.12 -6.68 9.75
CA LEU A 97 0.81 -5.33 9.30
C LEU A 97 2.05 -4.64 8.75
N TYR A 98 1.91 -3.91 7.66
CA TYR A 98 2.95 -3.04 7.11
C TYR A 98 2.37 -1.63 7.09
N VAL A 99 2.89 -0.76 7.94
CA VAL A 99 2.38 0.62 8.11
C VAL A 99 3.41 1.61 7.60
N SER A 100 3.02 2.45 6.65
CA SER A 100 3.85 3.54 6.16
C SER A 100 3.63 4.81 6.99
N GLU A 101 4.73 5.49 7.31
CA GLU A 101 4.74 6.67 8.19
C GLU A 101 5.37 7.85 7.46
N THR A 102 4.54 8.83 7.09
CA THR A 102 5.06 10.04 6.41
C THR A 102 5.96 10.86 7.31
N GLY A 103 5.67 10.97 8.61
CA GLY A 103 6.51 11.68 9.59
C GLY A 103 7.68 10.83 10.11
N GLY A 104 7.56 9.51 10.08
CA GLY A 104 8.62 8.57 10.45
C GLY A 104 9.60 8.25 9.30
N PHE A 105 9.25 8.60 8.07
CA PHE A 105 10.06 8.33 6.86
C PHE A 105 10.47 6.87 6.73
N ARG A 106 9.52 5.96 7.02
CA ARG A 106 9.75 4.51 7.06
C ARG A 106 8.46 3.72 6.79
N VAL A 107 8.61 2.41 6.59
CA VAL A 107 7.54 1.44 6.71
C VAL A 107 7.90 0.49 7.86
N GLN A 108 6.97 0.21 8.76
CA GLN A 108 7.13 -0.78 9.81
C GLN A 108 6.31 -2.04 9.51
N LYS A 109 6.93 -3.22 9.70
CA LYS A 109 6.24 -4.50 9.80
C LYS A 109 6.01 -4.81 11.26
N LEU A 110 4.76 -5.16 11.62
CA LEU A 110 4.35 -5.49 12.98
C LEU A 110 3.44 -6.73 13.00
N THR A 111 3.36 -7.39 14.15
CA THR A 111 2.28 -8.36 14.38
C THR A 111 0.94 -7.64 14.54
N GLN A 112 -0.20 -8.38 14.51
CA GLN A 112 -1.52 -7.83 14.82
C GLN A 112 -1.65 -7.32 16.27
N LYS A 113 -0.70 -7.62 17.14
CA LYS A 113 -0.64 -7.11 18.52
C LYS A 113 0.23 -5.85 18.63
N GLY A 114 0.85 -5.39 17.53
CA GLY A 114 1.71 -4.22 17.52
C GLY A 114 3.17 -4.50 17.87
N GLU A 115 3.59 -5.76 17.99
CA GLU A 115 4.98 -6.13 18.22
C GLU A 115 5.80 -5.81 16.95
N PRO A 116 6.86 -4.99 17.03
CA PRO A 116 7.65 -4.63 15.85
C PRO A 116 8.49 -5.81 15.37
N LEU A 117 8.44 -6.08 14.06
CA LEU A 117 9.19 -7.16 13.42
C LEU A 117 10.33 -6.64 12.55
N LYS A 118 10.08 -5.58 11.77
CA LYS A 118 11.05 -5.04 10.80
C LYS A 118 10.75 -3.58 10.48
N ILE A 119 11.80 -2.83 10.15
CA ILE A 119 11.72 -1.48 9.60
C ILE A 119 12.30 -1.50 8.18
N PHE A 120 11.61 -0.86 7.25
CA PHE A 120 12.03 -0.63 5.86
C PHE A 120 12.27 0.87 5.67
N GLY A 121 13.39 1.20 5.07
CA GLY A 121 13.82 2.58 4.88
C GLY A 121 14.97 2.98 5.81
N ARG A 122 15.65 4.06 5.43
CA ARG A 122 16.80 4.63 6.14
C ARG A 122 16.54 6.06 6.61
N GLY A 123 15.27 6.41 6.86
CA GLY A 123 14.87 7.75 7.28
C GLY A 123 14.72 8.74 6.12
N LEU A 124 14.71 10.02 6.47
CA LEU A 124 14.53 11.13 5.53
C LEU A 124 15.73 11.29 4.60
N GLY A 125 15.48 11.49 3.31
CA GLY A 125 16.50 11.85 2.32
C GLY A 125 16.15 11.49 0.89
N ASP A 126 17.09 11.74 -0.02
CA ASP A 126 16.96 11.56 -1.48
C ASP A 126 17.74 10.34 -1.99
N GLY A 127 18.42 9.61 -1.10
CA GLY A 127 19.21 8.45 -1.45
C GLY A 127 18.41 7.15 -1.51
N PHE A 128 19.06 6.07 -1.95
CA PHE A 128 18.46 4.73 -1.97
C PHE A 128 18.01 4.30 -0.57
N ALA A 129 16.81 3.76 -0.51
CA ALA A 129 16.13 3.36 0.72
C ALA A 129 15.80 4.54 1.67
N GLN A 130 16.00 5.79 1.27
CA GLN A 130 15.51 6.95 2.02
C GLN A 130 14.14 7.38 1.49
N PHE A 131 13.36 7.99 2.34
CA PHE A 131 12.03 8.48 2.00
C PHE A 131 11.93 9.97 2.28
N ALA A 132 11.15 10.68 1.45
CA ALA A 132 10.74 12.04 1.74
C ALA A 132 9.24 12.11 2.08
N ARG A 133 8.42 11.27 1.46
CA ARG A 133 6.97 11.21 1.75
C ARG A 133 6.42 9.81 1.48
N PRO A 134 6.76 8.80 2.30
CA PRO A 134 6.20 7.46 2.13
C PRO A 134 4.69 7.48 2.34
N ARG A 135 3.96 6.80 1.45
CA ARG A 135 2.50 6.72 1.44
C ARG A 135 2.06 5.28 1.18
N GLY A 136 1.40 5.00 0.05
CA GLY A 136 0.92 3.67 -0.27
C GLY A 136 1.96 2.58 -0.03
N VAL A 137 1.56 1.51 0.59
CA VAL A 137 2.38 0.32 0.83
C VAL A 137 1.63 -0.93 0.38
N ALA A 138 2.35 -1.87 -0.21
CA ALA A 138 1.86 -3.20 -0.55
C ALA A 138 2.95 -4.23 -0.25
N VAL A 139 2.54 -5.47 -0.08
CA VAL A 139 3.43 -6.62 0.10
C VAL A 139 3.01 -7.73 -0.83
N ASP A 140 3.96 -8.39 -1.47
CA ASP A 140 3.70 -9.54 -2.34
C ASP A 140 3.82 -10.87 -1.58
N ARG A 141 3.55 -11.98 -2.29
CA ARG A 141 3.57 -13.33 -1.71
C ARG A 141 4.96 -13.80 -1.27
N GLU A 142 6.03 -13.21 -1.81
CA GLU A 142 7.42 -13.47 -1.40
C GLU A 142 7.87 -12.55 -0.25
N GLY A 143 6.99 -11.68 0.24
CA GLY A 143 7.27 -10.75 1.33
C GLY A 143 8.06 -9.50 0.89
N ARG A 144 8.19 -9.24 -0.42
CA ARG A 144 8.76 -7.97 -0.90
C ARG A 144 7.81 -6.84 -0.59
N VAL A 145 8.35 -5.75 -0.11
CA VAL A 145 7.59 -4.55 0.29
C VAL A 145 7.76 -3.47 -0.76
N TYR A 146 6.64 -2.98 -1.25
CA TYR A 146 6.53 -1.91 -2.24
C TYR A 146 6.03 -0.67 -1.52
N SER A 147 6.82 0.39 -1.48
CA SER A 147 6.42 1.64 -0.85
C SER A 147 6.49 2.80 -1.83
N VAL A 148 5.38 3.50 -1.93
CA VAL A 148 5.28 4.72 -2.74
C VAL A 148 5.91 5.88 -1.99
N ASP A 149 6.83 6.60 -2.63
CA ASP A 149 7.27 7.92 -2.17
C ASP A 149 6.57 9.02 -2.98
N GLY A 150 5.63 9.70 -2.33
CA GLY A 150 4.83 10.74 -2.99
C GLY A 150 5.62 11.98 -3.35
N TRP A 151 6.74 12.27 -2.69
CA TRP A 151 7.60 13.41 -3.01
C TRP A 151 8.51 13.12 -4.19
N HIS A 152 9.21 11.98 -4.15
CA HIS A 152 10.12 11.58 -5.23
C HIS A 152 9.38 11.05 -6.48
N SER A 153 8.07 10.79 -6.37
CA SER A 153 7.25 10.22 -7.45
C SER A 153 7.75 8.85 -7.93
N VAL A 154 8.18 8.02 -6.99
CA VAL A 154 8.71 6.66 -7.25
C VAL A 154 8.02 5.62 -6.36
N VAL A 155 8.20 4.37 -6.74
CA VAL A 155 7.95 3.19 -5.89
C VAL A 155 9.29 2.58 -5.56
N GLN A 156 9.60 2.39 -4.28
CA GLN A 156 10.76 1.65 -3.80
C GLN A 156 10.36 0.23 -3.43
N ILE A 157 11.19 -0.74 -3.80
CA ILE A 157 10.98 -2.17 -3.52
C ILE A 157 12.09 -2.66 -2.59
N PHE A 158 11.68 -3.36 -1.54
CA PHE A 158 12.56 -3.99 -0.56
C PHE A 158 12.28 -5.49 -0.52
N ASP A 159 13.30 -6.30 -0.20
CA ASP A 159 13.06 -7.71 0.12
C ASP A 159 12.49 -7.89 1.55
N ALA A 160 12.16 -9.13 1.89
CA ALA A 160 11.59 -9.46 3.21
C ALA A 160 12.53 -9.12 4.38
N GLU A 161 13.85 -9.08 4.14
CA GLU A 161 14.88 -8.70 5.12
C GLU A 161 15.08 -7.19 5.24
N GLY A 162 14.38 -6.38 4.45
CA GLY A 162 14.43 -4.92 4.47
C GLY A 162 15.59 -4.34 3.64
N ARG A 163 16.23 -5.15 2.78
CA ARG A 163 17.26 -4.66 1.86
C ARG A 163 16.59 -4.01 0.65
N PHE A 164 17.04 -2.84 0.29
CA PHE A 164 16.59 -2.16 -0.92
C PHE A 164 17.00 -2.97 -2.17
N LEU A 165 16.03 -3.21 -3.05
CA LEU A 165 16.23 -3.92 -4.31
C LEU A 165 16.32 -2.96 -5.48
N VAL A 166 15.27 -2.19 -5.72
CA VAL A 166 15.13 -1.32 -6.89
C VAL A 166 14.06 -0.26 -6.62
N PHE A 167 14.07 0.81 -7.40
CA PHE A 167 12.94 1.71 -7.52
C PHE A 167 12.53 1.86 -9.00
N PHE A 168 11.30 2.30 -9.22
CA PHE A 168 10.77 2.66 -10.54
C PHE A 168 9.82 3.84 -10.43
N GLY A 169 9.51 4.44 -11.57
CA GLY A 169 8.76 5.69 -11.66
C GLY A 169 9.67 6.90 -11.58
N GLU A 170 9.16 8.00 -12.09
CA GLU A 170 9.75 9.33 -12.01
C GLU A 170 8.64 10.36 -12.17
N MET A 171 8.90 11.62 -11.79
CA MET A 171 7.93 12.68 -11.96
C MET A 171 7.70 12.99 -13.45
N GLY A 172 6.45 13.00 -13.90
CA GLY A 172 6.14 13.39 -15.27
C GLY A 172 4.82 12.88 -15.80
N ASN A 173 4.58 13.13 -17.10
CA ASN A 173 3.34 12.78 -17.79
C ASN A 173 3.51 11.68 -18.86
N GLN A 174 4.70 11.11 -19.01
CA GLN A 174 4.93 10.00 -19.93
C GLN A 174 4.36 8.68 -19.38
N PRO A 175 4.15 7.65 -20.20
CA PRO A 175 3.83 6.31 -19.70
C PRO A 175 4.88 5.84 -18.68
N GLY A 176 4.41 5.36 -17.53
CA GLY A 176 5.28 4.93 -16.43
C GLY A 176 5.69 6.04 -15.46
N ASN A 177 5.49 7.32 -15.81
CA ASN A 177 5.70 8.43 -14.88
C ASN A 177 4.56 8.54 -13.86
N LEU A 178 4.90 9.08 -12.69
CA LEU A 178 3.97 9.26 -11.56
C LEU A 178 3.93 10.74 -11.15
N ILE A 179 2.76 11.21 -10.70
CA ILE A 179 2.63 12.57 -10.13
C ILE A 179 1.94 12.50 -8.79
N LEU A 180 2.72 12.73 -7.73
CA LEU A 180 2.27 12.57 -6.35
C LEU A 180 1.53 11.25 -6.15
N PRO A 181 2.19 10.11 -6.39
CA PRO A 181 1.57 8.81 -6.20
C PRO A 181 1.13 8.63 -4.75
N ALA A 182 -0.01 7.96 -4.53
CA ALA A 182 -0.67 7.92 -3.24
C ALA A 182 -0.95 6.51 -2.73
N GLN A 183 -1.32 5.58 -3.60
CA GLN A 183 -1.66 4.21 -3.21
C GLN A 183 -1.07 3.22 -4.20
N ILE A 184 -0.84 2.01 -3.73
CA ILE A 184 -0.30 0.88 -4.50
C ILE A 184 -1.04 -0.40 -4.14
N VAL A 185 -1.25 -1.24 -5.14
CA VAL A 185 -1.87 -2.57 -4.99
C VAL A 185 -1.08 -3.57 -5.81
N ILE A 186 -0.88 -4.77 -5.28
CA ILE A 186 -0.37 -5.94 -6.00
C ILE A 186 -1.58 -6.77 -6.42
N ASP A 187 -1.65 -7.13 -7.70
CA ASP A 187 -2.76 -7.88 -8.27
C ASP A 187 -2.23 -9.09 -9.04
N TYR A 188 -2.63 -10.27 -8.61
CA TYR A 188 -2.30 -11.56 -9.24
C TYR A 188 -3.40 -12.06 -10.17
N ASP A 189 -4.64 -11.59 -9.97
CA ASP A 189 -5.84 -12.17 -10.59
C ASP A 189 -6.06 -11.65 -12.02
N ASN A 190 -5.65 -10.40 -12.28
CA ASN A 190 -5.88 -9.73 -13.56
C ASN A 190 -4.67 -9.74 -14.50
N VAL A 191 -3.62 -10.50 -14.21
CA VAL A 191 -2.41 -10.59 -15.04
C VAL A 191 -2.73 -10.87 -16.51
N GLN A 192 -3.65 -11.79 -16.80
CA GLN A 192 -4.02 -12.18 -18.16
C GLN A 192 -4.58 -11.02 -19.00
N LEU A 193 -5.26 -10.05 -18.37
CA LEU A 193 -5.83 -8.89 -19.06
C LEU A 193 -4.72 -7.97 -19.61
N PHE A 194 -3.54 -8.00 -18.99
CA PHE A 194 -2.41 -7.12 -19.31
C PHE A 194 -1.26 -7.84 -20.02
N SER A 195 -1.25 -9.18 -20.09
CA SER A 195 -0.19 -9.97 -20.74
C SER A 195 0.07 -9.56 -22.19
N LYS A 196 -0.95 -9.11 -22.90
CA LYS A 196 -0.84 -8.63 -24.30
C LYS A 196 0.00 -7.35 -24.47
N TYR A 197 0.29 -6.64 -23.39
CA TYR A 197 1.12 -5.43 -23.38
C TYR A 197 2.57 -5.70 -22.97
N ALA A 198 2.87 -6.92 -22.53
CA ALA A 198 4.23 -7.35 -22.23
C ALA A 198 4.97 -7.72 -23.51
N SER A 199 6.31 -7.61 -23.48
CA SER A 199 7.15 -8.18 -24.51
C SER A 199 6.95 -9.71 -24.59
N PRO A 200 7.01 -10.35 -25.78
CA PRO A 200 6.83 -11.79 -25.93
C PRO A 200 7.81 -12.64 -25.12
N ASP A 201 8.99 -12.10 -24.83
CA ASP A 201 10.03 -12.71 -24.00
C ASP A 201 9.89 -12.45 -22.51
N PHE A 202 8.81 -11.79 -22.06
CA PHE A 202 8.58 -11.43 -20.66
C PHE A 202 7.33 -12.13 -20.11
N GLU A 203 7.45 -12.73 -18.93
CA GLU A 203 6.33 -13.32 -18.20
C GLU A 203 5.99 -12.46 -16.99
N ILE A 204 4.74 -12.00 -16.93
CA ILE A 204 4.23 -11.21 -15.79
C ILE A 204 3.79 -12.18 -14.70
N GLU A 205 4.36 -12.04 -13.51
CA GLU A 205 3.99 -12.78 -12.30
C GLU A 205 2.82 -12.10 -11.57
N HIS A 206 2.89 -10.78 -11.46
CA HIS A 206 1.83 -9.96 -10.89
C HIS A 206 1.85 -8.53 -11.44
N LEU A 207 0.74 -7.84 -11.26
CA LEU A 207 0.62 -6.43 -11.59
C LEU A 207 0.90 -5.58 -10.36
N ILE A 208 1.52 -4.43 -10.60
CA ILE A 208 1.69 -3.36 -9.62
C ILE A 208 0.84 -2.19 -10.10
N ILE A 209 -0.23 -1.88 -9.38
CA ILE A 209 -1.16 -0.81 -9.74
C ILE A 209 -0.90 0.38 -8.81
N VAL A 210 -0.50 1.51 -9.39
CA VAL A 210 -0.17 2.73 -8.65
C VAL A 210 -1.14 3.85 -9.03
N THR A 211 -1.72 4.50 -8.02
CA THR A 211 -2.58 5.67 -8.24
C THR A 211 -1.83 6.96 -7.99
N SER A 212 -2.01 7.95 -8.87
CA SER A 212 -1.46 9.31 -8.77
C SER A 212 -2.55 10.32 -8.42
N GLN A 213 -2.25 11.26 -7.52
CA GLN A 213 -3.22 12.30 -7.12
C GLN A 213 -3.43 13.33 -8.24
N TYR A 214 -2.40 13.63 -8.99
CA TYR A 214 -2.40 14.63 -10.06
C TYR A 214 -1.98 14.04 -11.40
N GLY A 215 -2.00 14.87 -12.44
CA GLY A 215 -1.67 14.46 -13.80
C GLY A 215 -2.86 13.87 -14.55
N GLN A 216 -2.65 13.57 -15.83
CA GLN A 216 -3.67 12.99 -16.72
C GLN A 216 -3.84 11.48 -16.50
N ARG A 217 -2.76 10.80 -16.11
CA ARG A 217 -2.73 9.36 -15.86
C ARG A 217 -2.84 9.10 -14.36
N LYS A 218 -4.07 8.89 -13.90
CA LYS A 218 -4.37 8.68 -12.48
C LYS A 218 -4.06 7.27 -12.01
N ILE A 219 -4.04 6.30 -12.91
CA ILE A 219 -3.76 4.90 -12.62
C ILE A 219 -2.68 4.43 -13.59
N ASN A 220 -1.60 3.91 -13.06
CA ASN A 220 -0.53 3.27 -13.82
C ASN A 220 -0.45 1.80 -13.42
N VAL A 221 -0.32 0.93 -14.42
CA VAL A 221 -0.20 -0.52 -14.23
C VAL A 221 1.16 -0.94 -14.76
N PHE A 222 1.94 -1.57 -13.89
CA PHE A 222 3.26 -2.12 -14.21
C PHE A 222 3.20 -3.64 -14.05
N GLY A 223 3.94 -4.37 -14.88
CA GLY A 223 4.12 -5.81 -14.73
C GLY A 223 5.43 -6.10 -13.99
N TYR A 224 5.35 -6.87 -12.91
CA TYR A 224 6.52 -7.50 -12.29
C TYR A 224 6.63 -8.94 -12.81
N GLY A 225 7.83 -9.39 -13.13
CA GLY A 225 8.04 -10.73 -13.66
C GLY A 225 9.48 -10.94 -14.11
N HIS A 226 9.68 -11.92 -14.99
CA HIS A 226 11.00 -12.32 -15.47
C HIS A 226 11.00 -12.57 -16.99
N LYS A 227 12.19 -12.59 -17.58
CA LYS A 227 12.36 -13.02 -18.96
C LYS A 227 12.18 -14.52 -19.06
N ARG A 228 11.45 -14.96 -20.09
CA ARG A 228 11.32 -16.38 -20.43
C ARG A 228 12.64 -16.94 -20.88
N GLU A 229 13.04 -18.08 -20.33
CA GLU A 229 14.25 -18.78 -20.77
C GLU A 229 14.09 -19.28 -22.21
N GLY A 230 15.13 -19.11 -23.03
CA GLY A 230 15.19 -19.65 -24.38
C GLY A 230 14.46 -18.87 -25.47
N VAL A 231 13.84 -17.74 -25.16
CA VAL A 231 13.30 -16.82 -26.17
C VAL A 231 14.38 -15.79 -26.52
N PRO A 232 14.90 -15.77 -27.78
CA PRO A 232 15.85 -14.74 -28.17
C PRO A 232 15.20 -13.37 -28.06
N PRO A 233 15.94 -12.31 -27.66
CA PRO A 233 15.40 -10.95 -27.66
C PRO A 233 14.95 -10.62 -29.08
N GLU A 234 13.72 -10.16 -29.21
CA GLU A 234 13.25 -9.58 -30.48
C GLU A 234 14.18 -8.40 -30.77
N ASN A 235 14.90 -8.48 -31.89
CA ASN A 235 15.73 -7.38 -32.34
C ASN A 235 14.83 -6.16 -32.45
N ALA A 236 14.97 -5.25 -31.50
CA ALA A 236 14.42 -3.91 -31.64
C ALA A 236 15.11 -3.30 -32.88
N GLY A 237 14.42 -3.36 -34.00
CA GLY A 237 14.86 -2.71 -35.22
C GLY A 237 15.02 -1.22 -34.89
N LEU A 238 16.26 -0.82 -34.75
CA LEU A 238 16.67 0.56 -34.88
C LEU A 238 16.62 0.89 -36.37
N GLU A 239 15.54 1.44 -36.85
CA GLU A 239 15.47 2.32 -38.00
C GLU A 239 14.94 3.69 -37.57
#